data_263c2692d9c23cdb53bbbb188b488e2a
#
_entry.id   263c2692d9c23cdb53bbbb188b488e2a
#
_cell.length_a   1.000
_cell.length_b   1.000
_cell.length_c   1.000
_cell.angle_alpha   90.00
_cell.angle_beta   90.00
_cell.angle_gamma   90.00
#
_symmetry.space_group_name_H-M   'P 1'
#
loop_
_entity.id
_entity.type
_entity.pdbx_description
1 polymer ?
#
loop_
_entity_poly.entity_id
_entity_poly.type
_entity_poly.pdbx_seq_one_letter_code
_entity_poly.pdbx_strand_id
1 'polypeptide(L)'
;MPMNCLNCKAAVEPGLDFCPYCGFDLRVQRKCMSLSNMYYNLGLDKAQIRDLSGAIDMLRRSLKFNKLNIQARNLLGLVYFETGEAVSALSEWIISKNIMPENNVASEYIAKLQAEPAKLNMINQTIKKYNAALKCCRENNEDVAAIQLKKILSQNPKLIKGYHLLALVYIRREEYERARKILKKAARIDKTNSTTLRFLKEVDFQ
;
A
#
# COMPACT_ATOMS: atom_id res chain seq x y z
N MET A 1 15.14 19.95 -15.40
CA MET A 1 15.54 18.70 -16.09
C MET A 1 14.78 18.63 -17.41
N PRO A 2 15.40 18.20 -18.50
CA PRO A 2 14.70 17.99 -19.76
C PRO A 2 13.55 17.00 -19.55
N MET A 3 12.46 17.22 -20.23
CA MET A 3 11.25 16.40 -20.18
C MET A 3 11.17 15.58 -21.48
N ASN A 4 10.86 14.30 -21.38
CA ASN A 4 10.62 13.49 -22.57
C ASN A 4 9.14 13.58 -22.98
N CYS A 5 8.88 13.82 -24.26
CA CYS A 5 7.55 13.80 -24.81
C CYS A 5 6.92 12.40 -24.62
N LEU A 6 5.71 12.32 -24.07
CA LEU A 6 5.03 11.02 -23.85
C LEU A 6 4.69 10.32 -25.18
N ASN A 7 4.49 11.06 -26.26
CA ASN A 7 4.14 10.50 -27.55
C ASN A 7 5.37 9.95 -28.31
N CYS A 8 6.35 10.80 -28.62
CA CYS A 8 7.51 10.41 -29.44
C CYS A 8 8.79 10.10 -28.65
N LYS A 9 8.79 10.26 -27.32
CA LYS A 9 9.92 10.05 -26.40
C LYS A 9 11.11 11.01 -26.60
N ALA A 10 11.05 11.92 -27.54
CA ALA A 10 12.11 12.91 -27.76
C ALA A 10 12.27 13.81 -26.51
N ALA A 11 13.51 14.15 -26.19
CA ALA A 11 13.80 15.12 -25.15
C ALA A 11 13.37 16.52 -25.65
N VAL A 12 12.59 17.22 -24.80
CA VAL A 12 12.05 18.54 -25.11
C VAL A 12 12.44 19.54 -24.03
N GLU A 13 12.63 20.78 -24.43
CA GLU A 13 12.94 21.85 -23.49
C GLU A 13 11.75 22.18 -22.58
N PRO A 14 12.03 22.54 -21.33
CA PRO A 14 10.98 23.02 -20.43
C PRO A 14 10.34 24.31 -20.96
N GLY A 15 9.01 24.38 -20.92
CA GLY A 15 8.29 25.60 -21.30
C GLY A 15 7.59 25.53 -22.66
N LEU A 16 7.98 24.63 -23.56
CA LEU A 16 7.29 24.47 -24.85
C LEU A 16 5.85 23.98 -24.66
N ASP A 17 4.93 24.57 -25.39
CA ASP A 17 3.52 24.17 -25.34
C ASP A 17 3.23 22.93 -26.17
N PHE A 18 3.96 22.77 -27.27
CA PHE A 18 3.84 21.61 -28.15
C PHE A 18 5.22 20.98 -28.41
N CYS A 19 5.21 19.67 -28.58
CA CYS A 19 6.44 18.96 -28.96
C CYS A 19 6.89 19.36 -30.38
N PRO A 20 8.13 19.86 -30.56
CA PRO A 20 8.60 20.27 -31.86
C PRO A 20 8.77 19.11 -32.85
N TYR A 21 8.81 17.87 -32.38
CA TYR A 21 9.01 16.68 -33.21
C TYR A 21 7.71 16.01 -33.65
N CYS A 22 6.63 16.09 -32.84
CA CYS A 22 5.39 15.35 -33.14
C CYS A 22 4.09 16.13 -32.89
N GLY A 23 4.18 17.41 -32.52
CA GLY A 23 3.02 18.26 -32.27
C GLY A 23 2.20 17.94 -31.00
N PHE A 24 2.62 16.98 -30.16
CA PHE A 24 1.90 16.61 -28.96
C PHE A 24 1.80 17.78 -27.97
N ASP A 25 0.62 18.00 -27.35
CA ASP A 25 0.40 19.06 -26.37
C ASP A 25 1.12 18.76 -25.04
N LEU A 26 2.18 19.47 -24.78
CA LEU A 26 3.02 19.33 -23.59
C LEU A 26 2.43 20.03 -22.37
N ARG A 27 1.48 20.96 -22.52
CA ARG A 27 0.81 21.66 -21.40
C ARG A 27 0.06 20.67 -20.53
N VAL A 28 -0.70 19.77 -21.16
CA VAL A 28 -1.43 18.70 -20.47
C VAL A 28 -0.45 17.77 -19.74
N GLN A 29 0.63 17.36 -20.42
CA GLN A 29 1.67 16.52 -19.81
C GLN A 29 2.28 17.18 -18.57
N ARG A 30 2.68 18.47 -18.67
CA ARG A 30 3.22 19.23 -17.52
C ARG A 30 2.24 19.32 -16.38
N LYS A 31 0.95 19.60 -16.66
CA LYS A 31 -0.10 19.67 -15.65
C LYS A 31 -0.29 18.32 -14.93
N CYS A 32 -0.30 17.21 -15.68
CA CYS A 32 -0.36 15.88 -15.09
C CYS A 32 0.85 15.57 -14.20
N MET A 33 2.06 15.94 -14.62
CA MET A 33 3.27 15.77 -13.81
C MET A 33 3.21 16.62 -12.54
N SER A 34 2.78 17.87 -12.64
CA SER A 34 2.61 18.78 -11.48
C SER A 34 1.58 18.22 -10.48
N LEU A 35 0.43 17.75 -10.97
CA LEU A 35 -0.59 17.11 -10.10
C LEU A 35 -0.06 15.82 -9.46
N SER A 36 0.69 15.01 -10.21
CA SER A 36 1.32 13.81 -9.67
C SER A 36 2.27 14.15 -8.52
N ASN A 37 3.11 15.17 -8.68
CA ASN A 37 4.05 15.60 -7.66
C ASN A 37 3.33 16.19 -6.42
N MET A 38 2.27 16.95 -6.64
CA MET A 38 1.43 17.47 -5.55
C MET A 38 0.84 16.31 -4.72
N TYR A 39 0.24 15.31 -5.36
CA TYR A 39 -0.31 14.15 -4.67
C TYR A 39 0.77 13.27 -4.02
N TYR A 40 1.97 13.20 -4.60
CA TYR A 40 3.11 12.54 -3.95
C TYR A 40 3.48 13.24 -2.64
N ASN A 41 3.61 14.56 -2.64
CA ASN A 41 3.94 15.33 -1.43
C ASN A 41 2.87 15.17 -0.36
N LEU A 42 1.58 15.26 -0.72
CA LEU A 42 0.47 14.98 0.22
C LEU A 42 0.53 13.56 0.78
N GLY A 43 0.93 12.57 -0.04
CA GLY A 43 1.13 11.19 0.40
C GLY A 43 2.30 11.05 1.37
N LEU A 44 3.39 11.78 1.12
CA LEU A 44 4.57 11.80 1.99
C LEU A 44 4.22 12.41 3.36
N ASP A 45 3.55 13.57 3.39
CA ASP A 45 3.11 14.23 4.63
C ASP A 45 2.23 13.30 5.47
N LYS A 46 1.27 12.61 4.82
CA LYS A 46 0.40 11.64 5.48
C LYS A 46 1.17 10.44 6.03
N ALA A 47 2.15 9.91 5.29
CA ALA A 47 2.98 8.82 5.76
C ALA A 47 3.80 9.20 7.01
N GLN A 48 4.32 10.43 7.06
CA GLN A 48 5.10 10.94 8.19
C GLN A 48 4.28 10.99 9.49
N ILE A 49 3.01 11.37 9.42
CA ILE A 49 2.09 11.39 10.59
C ILE A 49 1.42 10.05 10.86
N ARG A 50 1.82 8.98 10.14
CA ARG A 50 1.25 7.63 10.19
C ARG A 50 -0.23 7.53 9.80
N ASP A 51 -0.72 8.43 8.96
CA ASP A 51 -1.95 8.27 8.19
C ASP A 51 -1.63 7.40 6.96
N LEU A 52 -1.41 6.09 7.18
CA LEU A 52 -0.91 5.18 6.14
C LEU A 52 -1.97 4.94 5.06
N SER A 53 -3.23 4.79 5.41
CA SER A 53 -4.32 4.65 4.44
C SER A 53 -4.51 5.92 3.60
N GLY A 54 -4.46 7.09 4.21
CA GLY A 54 -4.48 8.37 3.49
C GLY A 54 -3.26 8.54 2.57
N ALA A 55 -2.08 8.11 3.00
CA ALA A 55 -0.88 8.10 2.17
C ALA A 55 -1.06 7.22 0.94
N ILE A 56 -1.59 5.98 1.10
CA ILE A 56 -1.89 5.07 -0.01
C ILE A 56 -2.82 5.74 -1.03
N ASP A 57 -3.88 6.41 -0.56
CA ASP A 57 -4.85 7.07 -1.44
C ASP A 57 -4.21 8.20 -2.24
N MET A 58 -3.40 9.05 -1.60
CA MET A 58 -2.72 10.14 -2.28
C MET A 58 -1.69 9.62 -3.28
N LEU A 59 -0.87 8.64 -2.90
CA LEU A 59 0.13 8.05 -3.78
C LEU A 59 -0.50 7.33 -4.99
N ARG A 60 -1.62 6.64 -4.81
CA ARG A 60 -2.38 6.07 -5.92
C ARG A 60 -2.92 7.15 -6.86
N ARG A 61 -3.38 8.30 -6.33
CA ARG A 61 -3.78 9.46 -7.16
C ARG A 61 -2.59 10.04 -7.92
N SER A 62 -1.43 10.17 -7.27
CA SER A 62 -0.19 10.56 -7.94
C SER A 62 0.08 9.68 -9.16
N LEU A 63 0.01 8.36 -9.01
CA LEU A 63 0.25 7.39 -10.08
C LEU A 63 -0.86 7.35 -11.15
N LYS A 64 -2.07 7.82 -10.86
CA LYS A 64 -3.12 8.01 -11.90
C LYS A 64 -2.73 9.14 -12.86
N PHE A 65 -2.12 10.22 -12.37
CA PHE A 65 -1.68 11.34 -13.19
C PHE A 65 -0.35 11.04 -13.90
N ASN A 66 0.59 10.37 -13.24
CA ASN A 66 1.85 9.98 -13.83
C ASN A 66 2.29 8.59 -13.36
N LYS A 67 2.05 7.59 -14.20
CA LYS A 67 2.43 6.18 -13.92
C LYS A 67 3.94 5.97 -13.83
N LEU A 68 4.73 6.92 -14.33
CA LEU A 68 6.21 6.88 -14.32
C LEU A 68 6.81 7.62 -13.11
N ASN A 69 6.00 8.07 -12.14
CA ASN A 69 6.50 8.71 -10.94
C ASN A 69 7.16 7.67 -10.02
N ILE A 70 8.48 7.55 -10.15
CA ILE A 70 9.32 6.60 -9.39
C ILE A 70 9.22 6.83 -7.89
N GLN A 71 9.26 8.09 -7.47
CA GLN A 71 9.21 8.45 -6.05
C GLN A 71 7.87 8.02 -5.42
N ALA A 72 6.76 8.27 -6.12
CA ALA A 72 5.43 7.84 -5.67
C ALA A 72 5.33 6.30 -5.58
N ARG A 73 5.91 5.55 -6.53
CA ARG A 73 5.93 4.08 -6.47
C ARG A 73 6.77 3.56 -5.32
N ASN A 74 7.97 4.12 -5.14
CA ASN A 74 8.86 3.70 -4.06
C ASN A 74 8.24 3.93 -2.70
N LEU A 75 7.65 5.10 -2.49
CA LEU A 75 6.96 5.43 -1.25
C LEU A 75 5.69 4.58 -1.05
N LEU A 76 4.89 4.36 -2.11
CA LEU A 76 3.72 3.50 -2.04
C LEU A 76 4.08 2.06 -1.64
N GLY A 77 5.16 1.51 -2.21
CA GLY A 77 5.69 0.22 -1.80
C GLY A 77 6.08 0.18 -0.33
N LEU A 78 6.76 1.23 0.16
CA LEU A 78 7.15 1.34 1.56
C LEU A 78 5.92 1.40 2.49
N VAL A 79 4.91 2.19 2.14
CA VAL A 79 3.66 2.29 2.93
C VAL A 79 2.90 0.96 2.93
N TYR A 80 2.84 0.23 1.81
CA TYR A 80 2.27 -1.11 1.78
C TYR A 80 3.04 -2.08 2.68
N PHE A 81 4.37 -1.99 2.69
CA PHE A 81 5.19 -2.84 3.56
C PHE A 81 4.92 -2.55 5.05
N GLU A 82 4.75 -1.28 5.41
CA GLU A 82 4.39 -0.85 6.77
C GLU A 82 2.98 -1.29 7.19
N THR A 83 2.05 -1.49 6.25
CA THR A 83 0.71 -2.04 6.52
C THR A 83 0.64 -3.57 6.43
N GLY A 84 1.79 -4.24 6.28
CA GLY A 84 1.90 -5.70 6.17
C GLY A 84 1.51 -6.27 4.80
N GLU A 85 1.30 -5.42 3.79
CA GLU A 85 0.96 -5.81 2.42
C GLU A 85 2.22 -6.02 1.57
N ALA A 86 3.05 -6.98 1.96
CA ALA A 86 4.36 -7.21 1.36
C ALA A 86 4.31 -7.52 -0.16
N VAL A 87 3.25 -8.19 -0.64
CA VAL A 87 3.08 -8.46 -2.09
C VAL A 87 2.83 -7.19 -2.86
N SER A 88 1.94 -6.32 -2.35
CA SER A 88 1.67 -5.01 -2.96
C SER A 88 2.92 -4.15 -2.97
N ALA A 89 3.70 -4.19 -1.88
CA ALA A 89 4.99 -3.49 -1.78
C ALA A 89 5.97 -3.95 -2.85
N LEU A 90 6.20 -5.26 -2.95
CA LEU A 90 7.09 -5.85 -3.96
C LEU A 90 6.65 -5.52 -5.38
N SER A 91 5.35 -5.56 -5.66
CA SER A 91 4.81 -5.22 -6.97
C SER A 91 5.18 -3.79 -7.38
N GLU A 92 4.97 -2.80 -6.49
CA GLU A 92 5.32 -1.41 -6.78
C GLU A 92 6.83 -1.21 -6.95
N TRP A 93 7.67 -1.85 -6.13
CA TRP A 93 9.13 -1.78 -6.25
C TRP A 93 9.67 -2.44 -7.51
N ILE A 94 9.10 -3.59 -7.93
CA ILE A 94 9.48 -4.25 -9.19
C ILE A 94 9.13 -3.36 -10.39
N ILE A 95 7.91 -2.77 -10.41
CA ILE A 95 7.53 -1.83 -11.46
C ILE A 95 8.46 -0.62 -11.48
N SER A 96 8.78 -0.07 -10.31
CA SER A 96 9.70 1.06 -10.16
C SER A 96 11.08 0.74 -10.73
N LYS A 97 11.64 -0.43 -10.37
CA LYS A 97 12.93 -0.92 -10.87
C LYS A 97 12.92 -1.11 -12.40
N ASN A 98 11.83 -1.62 -12.97
CA ASN A 98 11.71 -1.80 -14.41
C ASN A 98 11.66 -0.45 -15.18
N ILE A 99 11.09 0.60 -14.57
CA ILE A 99 11.07 1.94 -15.16
C ILE A 99 12.45 2.61 -15.05
N MET A 100 13.13 2.47 -13.92
CA MET A 100 14.45 3.03 -13.63
C MET A 100 15.32 1.96 -12.95
N PRO A 101 16.12 1.20 -13.73
CA PRO A 101 16.94 0.11 -13.21
C PRO A 101 18.10 0.56 -12.32
N GLU A 102 18.68 1.74 -12.62
CA GLU A 102 19.86 2.28 -11.95
C GLU A 102 19.46 3.40 -10.96
N ASN A 103 20.25 3.57 -9.90
CA ASN A 103 20.07 4.62 -8.89
C ASN A 103 18.64 4.67 -8.32
N ASN A 104 18.02 3.50 -8.11
CA ASN A 104 16.66 3.37 -7.63
C ASN A 104 16.62 2.67 -6.27
N VAL A 105 16.12 3.37 -5.27
CA VAL A 105 15.97 2.86 -3.89
C VAL A 105 15.14 1.57 -3.82
N ALA A 106 14.21 1.36 -4.76
CA ALA A 106 13.45 0.10 -4.85
C ALA A 106 14.36 -1.11 -5.01
N SER A 107 15.49 -0.98 -5.72
CA SER A 107 16.46 -2.07 -5.90
C SER A 107 17.07 -2.50 -4.57
N GLU A 108 17.33 -1.56 -3.67
CA GLU A 108 17.85 -1.84 -2.33
C GLU A 108 16.80 -2.57 -1.46
N TYR A 109 15.54 -2.14 -1.51
CA TYR A 109 14.45 -2.81 -0.76
C TYR A 109 14.23 -4.22 -1.24
N ILE A 110 14.25 -4.46 -2.56
CA ILE A 110 14.14 -5.80 -3.15
C ILE A 110 15.34 -6.66 -2.72
N ALA A 111 16.56 -6.14 -2.83
CA ALA A 111 17.77 -6.85 -2.45
C ALA A 111 17.78 -7.25 -0.96
N LYS A 112 17.37 -6.35 -0.07
CA LYS A 112 17.23 -6.63 1.37
C LYS A 112 16.23 -7.76 1.65
N LEU A 113 15.11 -7.81 0.93
CA LEU A 113 14.14 -8.89 1.08
C LEU A 113 14.67 -10.22 0.51
N GLN A 114 15.39 -10.18 -0.62
CA GLN A 114 16.00 -11.36 -1.24
C GLN A 114 17.14 -11.95 -0.40
N ALA A 115 17.86 -11.10 0.33
CA ALA A 115 18.92 -11.54 1.24
C ALA A 115 18.40 -12.28 2.48
N GLU A 116 17.07 -12.23 2.74
CA GLU A 116 16.42 -12.89 3.87
C GLU A 116 15.40 -13.96 3.38
N PRO A 117 15.84 -15.16 2.91
CA PRO A 117 14.94 -16.20 2.39
C PRO A 117 13.88 -16.65 3.40
N ALA A 118 14.24 -16.66 4.69
CA ALA A 118 13.29 -16.98 5.77
C ALA A 118 12.13 -15.99 5.83
N LYS A 119 12.39 -14.70 5.60
CA LYS A 119 11.37 -13.64 5.58
C LYS A 119 10.45 -13.76 4.37
N LEU A 120 11.00 -14.07 3.19
CA LEU A 120 10.19 -14.35 1.98
C LEU A 120 9.27 -15.56 2.19
N ASN A 121 9.78 -16.64 2.77
CA ASN A 121 8.99 -17.81 3.10
C ASN A 121 7.88 -17.48 4.11
N MET A 122 8.18 -16.67 5.13
CA MET A 122 7.19 -16.21 6.09
C MET A 122 6.08 -15.37 5.43
N ILE A 123 6.42 -14.48 4.50
CA ILE A 123 5.45 -13.69 3.72
C ILE A 123 4.53 -14.63 2.93
N ASN A 124 5.09 -15.59 2.19
CA ASN A 124 4.32 -16.56 1.40
C ASN A 124 3.42 -17.42 2.28
N GLN A 125 3.90 -17.89 3.42
CA GLN A 125 3.08 -18.63 4.39
C GLN A 125 1.97 -17.78 4.98
N THR A 126 2.23 -16.51 5.27
CA THR A 126 1.22 -15.55 5.77
C THR A 126 0.07 -15.41 4.78
N ILE A 127 0.38 -15.28 3.47
CA ILE A 127 -0.65 -15.17 2.42
C ILE A 127 -1.50 -16.44 2.33
N LYS A 128 -0.84 -17.61 2.29
CA LYS A 128 -1.55 -18.89 2.22
C LYS A 128 -2.48 -19.09 3.42
N LYS A 129 -1.99 -18.82 4.63
CA LYS A 129 -2.77 -18.94 5.86
C LYS A 129 -3.90 -17.90 5.93
N TYR A 130 -3.67 -16.67 5.47
CA TYR A 130 -4.70 -15.64 5.42
C TYR A 130 -5.84 -16.03 4.48
N ASN A 131 -5.52 -16.54 3.30
CA ASN A 131 -6.53 -17.04 2.36
C ASN A 131 -7.30 -18.27 2.91
N ALA A 132 -6.62 -19.16 3.63
CA ALA A 132 -7.25 -20.28 4.31
C ALA A 132 -8.20 -19.79 5.42
N ALA A 133 -7.79 -18.80 6.22
CA ALA A 133 -8.66 -18.19 7.24
C ALA A 133 -9.88 -17.50 6.62
N LEU A 134 -9.73 -16.81 5.48
CA LEU A 134 -10.86 -16.26 4.72
C LEU A 134 -11.83 -17.33 4.27
N LYS A 135 -11.33 -18.47 3.79
CA LYS A 135 -12.16 -19.62 3.41
C LYS A 135 -12.93 -20.16 4.61
N CYS A 136 -12.28 -20.38 5.76
CA CYS A 136 -12.93 -20.80 7.01
C CYS A 136 -14.05 -19.83 7.44
N CYS A 137 -13.84 -18.51 7.30
CA CYS A 137 -14.88 -17.52 7.60
C CYS A 137 -16.10 -17.63 6.67
N ARG A 138 -15.90 -17.97 5.39
CA ARG A 138 -17.00 -18.19 4.43
C ARG A 138 -17.77 -19.47 4.70
N GLU A 139 -17.11 -20.48 5.25
CA GLU A 139 -17.67 -21.79 5.61
C GLU A 139 -18.25 -21.79 7.04
N ASN A 140 -18.38 -20.63 7.68
CA ASN A 140 -18.85 -20.45 9.06
C ASN A 140 -18.01 -21.21 10.10
N ASN A 141 -16.75 -21.51 9.80
CA ASN A 141 -15.81 -22.17 10.70
C ASN A 141 -14.94 -21.11 11.43
N GLU A 142 -15.58 -20.32 12.28
CA GLU A 142 -15.02 -19.11 12.89
C GLU A 142 -13.94 -19.40 13.92
N ASP A 143 -14.04 -20.53 14.65
CA ASP A 143 -13.03 -20.92 15.63
C ASP A 143 -11.68 -21.19 14.97
N VAL A 144 -11.69 -21.96 13.90
CA VAL A 144 -10.47 -22.26 13.12
C VAL A 144 -9.91 -20.99 12.49
N ALA A 145 -10.78 -20.14 11.95
CA ALA A 145 -10.37 -18.85 11.38
C ALA A 145 -9.68 -17.97 12.44
N ALA A 146 -10.26 -17.85 13.64
CA ALA A 146 -9.69 -17.06 14.73
C ALA A 146 -8.31 -17.58 15.17
N ILE A 147 -8.14 -18.90 15.31
CA ILE A 147 -6.85 -19.52 15.66
C ILE A 147 -5.79 -19.22 14.60
N GLN A 148 -6.13 -19.41 13.31
CA GLN A 148 -5.22 -19.15 12.20
C GLN A 148 -4.83 -17.67 12.13
N LEU A 149 -5.80 -16.74 12.29
CA LEU A 149 -5.55 -15.31 12.25
C LEU A 149 -4.67 -14.84 13.42
N LYS A 150 -4.87 -15.36 14.63
CA LYS A 150 -3.98 -15.07 15.76
C LYS A 150 -2.54 -15.51 15.46
N LYS A 151 -2.35 -16.70 14.87
CA LYS A 151 -1.03 -17.21 14.48
C LYS A 151 -0.40 -16.36 13.39
N ILE A 152 -1.18 -15.87 12.41
CA ILE A 152 -0.70 -14.96 11.38
C ILE A 152 -0.23 -13.64 12.01
N LEU A 153 -1.05 -13.06 12.89
CA LEU A 153 -0.77 -11.76 13.51
C LEU A 153 0.40 -11.83 14.52
N SER A 154 0.70 -12.98 15.11
CA SER A 154 1.93 -13.15 15.89
C SER A 154 3.19 -13.16 15.02
N GLN A 155 3.09 -13.65 13.79
CA GLN A 155 4.20 -13.68 12.82
C GLN A 155 4.32 -12.39 12.00
N ASN A 156 3.20 -11.75 11.69
CA ASN A 156 3.14 -10.48 10.98
C ASN A 156 2.25 -9.46 11.72
N PRO A 157 2.79 -8.80 12.75
CA PRO A 157 2.03 -7.88 13.59
C PRO A 157 1.61 -6.58 12.88
N LYS A 158 2.11 -6.31 11.68
CA LYS A 158 1.75 -5.14 10.87
C LYS A 158 0.57 -5.40 9.93
N LEU A 159 0.08 -6.63 9.79
CA LEU A 159 -0.97 -6.98 8.82
C LEU A 159 -2.35 -6.45 9.26
N ILE A 160 -2.66 -5.21 8.87
CA ILE A 160 -3.93 -4.53 9.22
C ILE A 160 -5.15 -5.34 8.77
N LYS A 161 -5.13 -5.89 7.54
CA LYS A 161 -6.22 -6.74 7.02
C LYS A 161 -6.48 -7.98 7.90
N GLY A 162 -5.43 -8.52 8.52
CA GLY A 162 -5.56 -9.63 9.47
C GLY A 162 -6.28 -9.24 10.75
N TYR A 163 -6.00 -8.04 11.28
CA TYR A 163 -6.74 -7.50 12.42
C TYR A 163 -8.21 -7.24 12.09
N HIS A 164 -8.51 -6.68 10.91
CA HIS A 164 -9.89 -6.46 10.48
C HIS A 164 -10.67 -7.76 10.37
N LEU A 165 -10.08 -8.79 9.73
CA LEU A 165 -10.75 -10.07 9.59
C LEU A 165 -10.98 -10.76 10.95
N LEU A 166 -9.99 -10.71 11.85
CA LEU A 166 -10.14 -11.27 13.21
C LEU A 166 -11.18 -10.49 14.02
N ALA A 167 -11.25 -9.18 13.88
CA ALA A 167 -12.28 -8.37 14.52
C ALA A 167 -13.69 -8.72 14.01
N LEU A 168 -13.85 -8.89 12.68
CA LEU A 168 -15.12 -9.34 12.11
C LEU A 168 -15.56 -10.70 12.64
N VAL A 169 -14.62 -11.65 12.79
CA VAL A 169 -14.92 -12.97 13.41
C VAL A 169 -15.43 -12.78 14.85
N TYR A 170 -14.79 -11.92 15.64
CA TYR A 170 -15.25 -11.65 17.01
C TYR A 170 -16.60 -10.92 17.05
N ILE A 171 -16.85 -9.96 16.14
CA ILE A 171 -18.14 -9.26 16.06
C ILE A 171 -19.27 -10.25 15.73
N ARG A 172 -19.08 -11.16 14.77
CA ARG A 172 -20.07 -12.20 14.44
C ARG A 172 -20.38 -13.15 15.60
N ARG A 173 -19.44 -13.31 16.53
CA ARG A 173 -19.57 -14.13 17.76
C ARG A 173 -20.04 -13.32 18.96
N GLU A 174 -20.38 -12.05 18.75
CA GLU A 174 -20.79 -11.12 19.81
C GLU A 174 -19.70 -10.90 20.90
N GLU A 175 -18.44 -11.24 20.57
CA GLU A 175 -17.27 -11.06 21.46
C GLU A 175 -16.69 -9.63 21.32
N TYR A 176 -17.52 -8.60 21.55
CA TYR A 176 -17.22 -7.19 21.25
C TYR A 176 -15.97 -6.67 21.95
N GLU A 177 -15.74 -7.05 23.21
CA GLU A 177 -14.52 -6.64 23.93
C GLU A 177 -13.22 -7.17 23.30
N ARG A 178 -13.27 -8.40 22.76
CA ARG A 178 -12.12 -8.96 22.03
C ARG A 178 -11.92 -8.25 20.69
N ALA A 179 -13.00 -7.97 19.97
CA ALA A 179 -12.96 -7.20 18.73
C ALA A 179 -12.36 -5.81 18.98
N ARG A 180 -12.79 -5.08 20.00
CA ARG A 180 -12.27 -3.77 20.41
C ARG A 180 -10.76 -3.81 20.67
N LYS A 181 -10.29 -4.81 21.45
CA LYS A 181 -8.84 -4.97 21.72
C LYS A 181 -8.00 -5.17 20.45
N ILE A 182 -8.53 -5.96 19.52
CA ILE A 182 -7.85 -6.24 18.23
C ILE A 182 -7.85 -4.99 17.33
N LEU A 183 -8.97 -4.28 17.24
CA LEU A 183 -9.08 -3.04 16.44
C LEU A 183 -8.18 -1.90 16.99
N LYS A 184 -8.04 -1.78 18.31
CA LYS A 184 -7.08 -0.85 18.93
C LYS A 184 -5.63 -1.15 18.51
N LYS A 185 -5.27 -2.43 18.27
CA LYS A 185 -3.94 -2.78 17.73
C LYS A 185 -3.80 -2.33 16.28
N ALA A 186 -4.82 -2.52 15.44
CA ALA A 186 -4.82 -2.01 14.07
C ALA A 186 -4.70 -0.48 14.02
N ALA A 187 -5.43 0.24 14.89
CA ALA A 187 -5.38 1.69 14.98
C ALA A 187 -4.01 2.26 15.42
N ARG A 188 -3.19 1.46 16.15
CA ARG A 188 -1.81 1.86 16.45
C ARG A 188 -0.88 1.81 15.25
N ILE A 189 -1.19 0.97 14.25
CA ILE A 189 -0.41 0.87 13.02
C ILE A 189 -0.79 2.01 12.08
N ASP A 190 -2.11 2.22 11.88
CA ASP A 190 -2.68 3.26 11.03
C ASP A 190 -3.84 3.94 11.76
N LYS A 191 -3.58 5.16 12.25
CA LYS A 191 -4.50 5.90 13.13
C LYS A 191 -5.80 6.33 12.46
N THR A 192 -5.76 6.54 11.15
CA THR A 192 -6.86 7.14 10.37
C THR A 192 -7.53 6.13 9.45
N ASN A 193 -7.19 4.84 9.58
CA ASN A 193 -7.78 3.81 8.75
C ASN A 193 -9.31 3.77 8.89
N SER A 194 -10.01 4.15 7.82
CA SER A 194 -11.48 4.30 7.82
C SER A 194 -12.21 3.02 8.20
N THR A 195 -11.69 1.85 7.78
CA THR A 195 -12.27 0.54 8.13
C THR A 195 -12.10 0.24 9.61
N THR A 196 -10.91 0.50 10.17
CA THR A 196 -10.66 0.33 11.60
C THR A 196 -11.56 1.22 12.43
N LEU A 197 -11.67 2.49 12.05
CA LEU A 197 -12.51 3.47 12.77
C LEU A 197 -13.99 3.12 12.70
N ARG A 198 -14.46 2.66 11.54
CA ARG A 198 -15.84 2.20 11.37
C ARG A 198 -16.15 1.01 12.26
N PHE A 199 -15.29 -0.01 12.29
CA PHE A 199 -15.49 -1.18 13.15
C PHE A 199 -15.38 -0.85 14.64
N LEU A 200 -14.48 0.06 15.04
CA LEU A 200 -14.43 0.54 16.43
C LEU A 200 -15.75 1.20 16.82
N LYS A 201 -16.27 2.08 15.97
CA LYS A 201 -17.56 2.72 16.21
C LYS A 201 -18.70 1.71 16.34
N GLU A 202 -18.74 0.71 15.46
CA GLU A 202 -19.75 -0.37 15.50
C GLU A 202 -19.69 -1.14 16.83
N VAL A 203 -18.49 -1.49 17.29
CA VAL A 203 -18.27 -2.24 18.55
C VAL A 203 -18.52 -1.39 19.80
N ASP A 204 -18.38 -0.06 19.73
CA ASP A 204 -18.61 0.85 20.87
C ASP A 204 -20.11 1.13 21.10
N PHE A 205 -20.97 0.84 20.12
CA PHE A 205 -22.42 0.99 20.23
C PHE A 205 -23.15 -0.29 20.70
N GLN A 206 -22.43 -1.40 20.86
CA GLN A 206 -22.94 -2.68 21.37
C GLN A 206 -22.56 -2.91 22.85
#